data_3b4477269fe15e338d125e8d0923d69f
#
_entry.id   3b4477269fe15e338d125e8d0923d69f
#
_cell.length_a   1.000
_cell.length_b   1.000
_cell.length_c   1.000
_cell.angle_alpha   90.00
_cell.angle_beta   90.00
_cell.angle_gamma   90.00
#
_symmetry.space_group_name_H-M   'P 1'
#
loop_
_entity.id
_entity.type
_entity.pdbx_description
1 polymer ?
#
loop_
_entity_poly.entity_id
_entity_poly.type
_entity_poly.pdbx_seq_one_letter_code
_entity_poly.pdbx_strand_id
1 'polypeptide(L)'
;LAISANASLPLIYLTKDNKPSPLTAPNFCMLLRKHLNNGRIISITQPGLERIIDFEIEHLNEMGDLCRKHLIAEFMGKYSNIIFCDDNNVILDSIKHVSAQVSSVREVLPNRPYFIPNTVNKLNPLECSYETFAQNVFSKPTSLNKAIFTSYTGISSIVAEEICYQASISSNTPANCLNENEQLHIYNIFSNVMDDIKNENFTPNIFYENDVPKEFSSIKMTMYDNCEEFDSISELLLEYYAQKDMVTRIRQKSSDLRRIVATALERSYKKLDIQEIQLKDTEKRDKYRIYGELINTYGYNIEEGARSFKALNYYTNEEIEIPLDPTLTPSENSVKYFNRYNKLKRTFEADSKLIEETSADIKHLESVATALDIATAEEDLVELKEELIEAGYIHRKAKNGKKTKITSKPFHYVSSDGFDMYVGKNNFQNDELTFHFANGNDWWFHAKKMPGSHVIVRTNGKELPDRTFEEAASLAAYYSKGRDQDKVEIDYVLKKEVKKPAAAKPGFVVYYTNYSMMASTNINNIQLIK
;
A
#
# COMPACT_ATOMS: atom_id res chain seq x y z
N LEU A 1 -6.47 -14.31 25.11
CA LEU A 1 -5.09 -14.08 24.69
C LEU A 1 -4.99 -14.20 23.17
N ALA A 2 -4.40 -13.20 22.51
CA ALA A 2 -4.06 -13.22 21.09
C ALA A 2 -2.53 -13.33 20.93
N ILE A 3 -2.08 -14.28 20.09
CA ILE A 3 -0.66 -14.46 19.74
C ILE A 3 -0.55 -14.42 18.22
N SER A 4 0.31 -13.57 17.69
CA SER A 4 0.55 -13.41 16.27
C SER A 4 2.01 -13.63 15.91
N ALA A 5 2.30 -14.63 15.06
CA ALA A 5 3.61 -14.83 14.45
C ALA A 5 3.69 -14.22 13.03
N ASN A 6 2.84 -13.24 12.72
CA ASN A 6 2.91 -12.51 11.44
C ASN A 6 4.21 -11.73 11.36
N ALA A 7 4.89 -11.77 10.21
CA ALA A 7 6.17 -11.07 10.00
C ALA A 7 6.06 -9.55 10.19
N SER A 8 4.92 -8.96 9.82
CA SER A 8 4.67 -7.52 9.93
C SER A 8 4.09 -7.10 11.28
N LEU A 9 3.44 -8.04 12.00
CA LEU A 9 2.72 -7.78 13.25
C LEU A 9 2.97 -8.93 14.24
N PRO A 10 4.23 -9.16 14.68
CA PRO A 10 4.54 -10.16 15.69
C PRO A 10 4.24 -9.59 17.08
N LEU A 11 3.16 -10.05 17.70
CA LEU A 11 2.71 -9.50 18.98
C LEU A 11 1.89 -10.50 19.80
N ILE A 12 1.80 -10.21 21.10
CA ILE A 12 0.98 -10.92 22.06
C ILE A 12 0.26 -9.92 22.96
N TYR A 13 -1.05 -10.11 23.17
CA TYR A 13 -1.86 -9.21 23.99
C TYR A 13 -3.16 -9.86 24.47
N LEU A 14 -3.73 -9.33 25.54
CA LEU A 14 -5.05 -9.70 26.01
C LEU A 14 -6.11 -8.92 25.23
N THR A 15 -7.17 -9.60 24.79
CA THR A 15 -8.30 -8.97 24.10
C THR A 15 -9.60 -9.68 24.46
N LYS A 16 -10.70 -8.91 24.44
CA LYS A 16 -12.07 -9.44 24.52
C LYS A 16 -12.63 -9.79 23.14
N ASP A 17 -12.00 -9.28 22.07
CA ASP A 17 -12.47 -9.47 20.71
C ASP A 17 -12.06 -10.83 20.16
N ASN A 18 -13.03 -11.54 19.57
CA ASN A 18 -12.78 -12.78 18.86
C ASN A 18 -12.58 -12.51 17.37
N LYS A 19 -11.42 -12.84 16.83
CA LYS A 19 -11.20 -12.81 15.38
C LYS A 19 -11.99 -13.94 14.70
N PRO A 20 -12.59 -13.71 13.52
CA PRO A 20 -13.33 -14.75 12.82
C PRO A 20 -12.43 -15.94 12.48
N SER A 21 -12.92 -17.15 12.79
CA SER A 21 -12.20 -18.38 12.50
C SER A 21 -12.32 -18.75 11.02
N PRO A 22 -11.28 -19.33 10.39
CA PRO A 22 -11.39 -19.87 9.04
C PRO A 22 -12.36 -21.05 9.00
N LEU A 23 -13.00 -21.28 7.84
CA LEU A 23 -13.95 -22.40 7.64
C LEU A 23 -13.31 -23.77 7.88
N THR A 24 -12.01 -23.90 7.61
CA THR A 24 -11.24 -25.13 7.84
C THR A 24 -10.08 -24.82 8.78
N ALA A 25 -10.00 -25.51 9.90
CA ALA A 25 -8.92 -25.35 10.87
C ALA A 25 -7.59 -25.87 10.28
N PRO A 26 -6.47 -25.09 10.38
CA PRO A 26 -5.14 -25.57 10.00
C PRO A 26 -4.68 -26.77 10.85
N ASN A 27 -3.78 -27.60 10.31
CA ASN A 27 -3.26 -28.79 11.01
C ASN A 27 -2.66 -28.45 12.38
N PHE A 28 -1.88 -27.39 12.48
CA PHE A 28 -1.31 -26.95 13.75
C PHE A 28 -2.39 -26.62 14.80
N CYS A 29 -3.49 -25.97 14.39
CA CYS A 29 -4.64 -25.72 15.27
C CYS A 29 -5.28 -27.01 15.76
N MET A 30 -5.40 -28.03 14.89
CA MET A 30 -5.94 -29.33 15.26
C MET A 30 -5.02 -30.08 16.24
N LEU A 31 -3.70 -29.95 16.05
CA LEU A 31 -2.72 -30.52 16.98
C LEU A 31 -2.81 -29.84 18.36
N LEU A 32 -2.87 -28.54 18.43
CA LEU A 32 -3.05 -27.80 19.68
C LEU A 32 -4.37 -28.19 20.39
N ARG A 33 -5.47 -28.31 19.65
CA ARG A 33 -6.75 -28.78 20.21
C ARG A 33 -6.65 -30.19 20.79
N LYS A 34 -5.93 -31.10 20.13
CA LYS A 34 -5.74 -32.48 20.60
C LYS A 34 -5.01 -32.51 21.95
N HIS A 35 -3.98 -31.67 22.14
CA HIS A 35 -3.08 -31.77 23.29
C HIS A 35 -3.31 -30.70 24.37
N LEU A 36 -3.93 -29.58 24.03
CA LEU A 36 -4.09 -28.44 24.96
C LEU A 36 -5.55 -28.23 25.42
N ASN A 37 -6.50 -28.97 24.85
CA ASN A 37 -7.89 -28.82 25.24
C ASN A 37 -8.04 -29.25 26.74
N ASN A 38 -8.62 -28.33 27.56
CA ASN A 38 -8.72 -28.48 29.02
C ASN A 38 -7.35 -28.49 29.75
N GLY A 39 -6.26 -28.10 29.08
CA GLY A 39 -4.95 -27.93 29.70
C GLY A 39 -4.92 -26.73 30.61
N ARG A 40 -4.05 -26.74 31.61
CA ARG A 40 -3.82 -25.69 32.58
C ARG A 40 -2.45 -25.07 32.35
N ILE A 41 -2.37 -23.75 32.18
CA ILE A 41 -1.10 -23.02 32.16
C ILE A 41 -0.51 -23.06 33.57
N ILE A 42 0.69 -23.61 33.69
CA ILE A 42 1.43 -23.74 34.96
C ILE A 42 2.37 -22.56 35.15
N SER A 43 3.08 -22.19 34.08
CA SER A 43 4.00 -21.06 34.10
C SER A 43 3.99 -20.32 32.77
N ILE A 44 4.34 -19.05 32.81
CA ILE A 44 4.63 -18.21 31.65
C ILE A 44 5.98 -17.57 31.92
N THR A 45 6.96 -17.86 31.07
CA THR A 45 8.33 -17.40 31.27
C THR A 45 8.88 -16.71 30.04
N GLN A 46 9.79 -15.73 30.29
CA GLN A 46 10.55 -15.04 29.27
C GLN A 46 12.04 -15.20 29.57
N PRO A 47 12.84 -15.83 28.70
CA PRO A 47 14.28 -15.98 28.91
C PRO A 47 15.01 -14.64 28.87
N GLY A 48 15.43 -14.10 30.00
CA GLY A 48 16.00 -12.76 30.11
C GLY A 48 15.06 -11.71 29.50
N LEU A 49 15.57 -10.87 28.58
CA LEU A 49 14.76 -9.95 27.79
C LEU A 49 14.69 -10.38 26.31
N GLU A 50 14.73 -11.70 26.04
CA GLU A 50 14.50 -12.21 24.69
C GLU A 50 13.03 -11.99 24.27
N ARG A 51 12.80 -11.86 22.96
CA ARG A 51 11.45 -11.74 22.40
C ARG A 51 10.79 -13.10 22.23
N ILE A 52 10.81 -13.88 23.31
CA ILE A 52 10.32 -15.26 23.40
C ILE A 52 9.48 -15.37 24.65
N ILE A 53 8.30 -15.96 24.54
CA ILE A 53 7.45 -16.30 25.67
C ILE A 53 7.16 -17.78 25.61
N ASP A 54 7.45 -18.50 26.68
CA ASP A 54 7.20 -19.92 26.86
C ASP A 54 6.03 -20.13 27.82
N PHE A 55 5.00 -20.81 27.36
CA PHE A 55 3.85 -21.26 28.14
C PHE A 55 4.01 -22.74 28.47
N GLU A 56 4.30 -23.07 29.72
CA GLU A 56 4.26 -24.44 30.22
C GLU A 56 2.82 -24.82 30.52
N ILE A 57 2.34 -25.88 29.88
CA ILE A 57 0.94 -26.31 29.94
C ILE A 57 0.87 -27.75 30.38
N GLU A 58 0.13 -27.99 31.46
CA GLU A 58 -0.16 -29.31 32.01
C GLU A 58 -1.50 -29.83 31.46
N HIS A 59 -1.53 -31.05 30.98
CA HIS A 59 -2.74 -31.69 30.45
C HIS A 59 -2.71 -33.21 30.71
N LEU A 60 -3.86 -33.85 30.63
CA LEU A 60 -3.95 -35.30 30.65
C LEU A 60 -3.76 -35.87 29.25
N ASN A 61 -2.92 -36.90 29.11
CA ASN A 61 -2.76 -37.62 27.85
C ASN A 61 -3.96 -38.56 27.59
N GLU A 62 -3.95 -39.28 26.49
CA GLU A 62 -5.03 -40.21 26.11
C GLU A 62 -5.20 -41.40 27.11
N MET A 63 -4.17 -41.68 27.93
CA MET A 63 -4.18 -42.71 28.98
C MET A 63 -4.61 -42.18 30.35
N GLY A 64 -4.77 -40.85 30.47
CA GLY A 64 -5.12 -40.19 31.72
C GLY A 64 -3.91 -39.78 32.58
N ASP A 65 -2.68 -39.94 32.09
CA ASP A 65 -1.48 -39.51 32.79
C ASP A 65 -1.26 -38.01 32.64
N LEU A 66 -0.70 -37.40 33.68
CA LEU A 66 -0.37 -35.99 33.68
C LEU A 66 0.91 -35.73 32.86
N CYS A 67 0.80 -34.94 31.84
CA CYS A 67 1.90 -34.56 30.93
C CYS A 67 2.07 -33.05 30.88
N ARG A 68 3.29 -32.60 30.56
CA ARG A 68 3.60 -31.19 30.34
C ARG A 68 4.03 -30.97 28.90
N LYS A 69 3.71 -29.78 28.40
CA LYS A 69 4.05 -29.36 27.06
C LYS A 69 4.36 -27.85 27.06
N HIS A 70 5.16 -27.41 26.11
CA HIS A 70 5.56 -26.05 25.94
C HIS A 70 4.97 -25.45 24.66
N LEU A 71 4.29 -24.32 24.79
CA LEU A 71 3.89 -23.51 23.64
C LEU A 71 4.76 -22.25 23.64
N ILE A 72 5.71 -22.22 22.72
CA ILE A 72 6.74 -21.19 22.65
C ILE A 72 6.40 -20.21 21.54
N ALA A 73 6.23 -18.94 21.87
CA ALA A 73 5.96 -17.85 20.95
C ALA A 73 7.20 -16.97 20.78
N GLU A 74 7.71 -16.88 19.55
CA GLU A 74 8.87 -16.08 19.18
C GLU A 74 8.44 -14.86 18.34
N PHE A 75 8.85 -13.65 18.73
CA PHE A 75 8.46 -12.38 18.12
C PHE A 75 9.65 -11.68 17.46
N MET A 76 10.16 -12.24 16.35
CA MET A 76 11.39 -11.81 15.68
C MET A 76 11.14 -11.33 14.24
N GLY A 77 10.07 -10.55 13.99
CA GLY A 77 9.69 -10.06 12.67
C GLY A 77 9.47 -11.22 11.67
N LYS A 78 10.21 -11.27 10.57
CA LYS A 78 10.08 -12.35 9.58
C LYS A 78 10.38 -13.75 10.12
N TYR A 79 11.14 -13.84 11.20
CA TYR A 79 11.49 -15.11 11.87
C TYR A 79 10.53 -15.49 13.01
N SER A 80 9.48 -14.70 13.24
CA SER A 80 8.48 -15.00 14.26
C SER A 80 7.83 -16.35 14.00
N ASN A 81 7.61 -17.12 15.07
CA ASN A 81 7.03 -18.47 14.99
C ASN A 81 6.22 -18.77 16.26
N ILE A 82 5.37 -19.77 16.20
CA ILE A 82 4.74 -20.42 17.36
C ILE A 82 5.09 -21.88 17.26
N ILE A 83 5.79 -22.39 18.28
CA ILE A 83 6.39 -23.72 18.30
C ILE A 83 5.77 -24.49 19.46
N PHE A 84 5.38 -25.75 19.21
CA PHE A 84 4.83 -26.62 20.21
C PHE A 84 5.79 -27.76 20.49
N CYS A 85 6.22 -27.88 21.75
CA CYS A 85 7.22 -28.86 22.18
C CYS A 85 6.66 -29.79 23.27
N ASP A 86 7.30 -30.95 23.44
CA ASP A 86 7.11 -31.80 24.59
C ASP A 86 7.94 -31.29 25.80
N ASP A 87 7.88 -32.03 26.93
CA ASP A 87 8.61 -31.73 28.16
C ASP A 87 10.14 -31.87 28.06
N ASN A 88 10.64 -32.53 27.00
CA ASN A 88 12.06 -32.65 26.69
C ASN A 88 12.54 -31.60 25.67
N ASN A 89 11.75 -30.59 25.40
CA ASN A 89 12.02 -29.58 24.37
C ASN A 89 12.17 -30.14 22.94
N VAL A 90 11.52 -31.28 22.65
CA VAL A 90 11.44 -31.80 21.28
C VAL A 90 10.23 -31.18 20.57
N ILE A 91 10.45 -30.60 19.41
CA ILE A 91 9.40 -29.95 18.62
C ILE A 91 8.40 -31.01 18.13
N LEU A 92 7.14 -30.82 18.51
CA LEU A 92 6.03 -31.62 18.01
C LEU A 92 5.50 -31.07 16.69
N ASP A 93 5.37 -29.75 16.60
CA ASP A 93 5.04 -29.00 15.37
C ASP A 93 5.23 -27.49 15.56
N SER A 94 5.08 -26.71 14.49
CA SER A 94 5.16 -25.26 14.51
C SER A 94 4.28 -24.63 13.43
N ILE A 95 3.97 -23.34 13.61
CA ILE A 95 3.14 -22.60 12.64
C ILE A 95 3.91 -22.36 11.33
N LYS A 96 5.26 -22.28 11.40
CA LYS A 96 6.17 -22.13 10.26
C LYS A 96 7.28 -23.18 10.37
N HIS A 97 7.35 -24.07 9.40
CA HIS A 97 8.44 -25.03 9.28
C HIS A 97 9.67 -24.34 8.68
N VAL A 98 10.82 -24.48 9.33
CA VAL A 98 12.10 -23.92 8.90
C VAL A 98 13.10 -25.07 8.72
N SER A 99 13.44 -25.37 7.47
CA SER A 99 14.43 -26.40 7.12
C SER A 99 15.86 -25.82 7.08
N ALA A 100 16.86 -26.69 7.03
CA ALA A 100 18.27 -26.32 6.84
C ALA A 100 18.52 -25.52 5.57
N GLN A 101 17.67 -25.62 4.55
CA GLN A 101 17.76 -24.83 3.33
C GLN A 101 17.32 -23.37 3.54
N VAL A 102 16.45 -23.11 4.52
CA VAL A 102 15.90 -21.78 4.84
C VAL A 102 16.73 -21.07 5.91
N SER A 103 17.28 -21.82 6.86
CA SER A 103 18.11 -21.27 7.95
C SER A 103 19.32 -22.14 8.20
N SER A 104 20.52 -21.54 8.20
CA SER A 104 21.78 -22.17 8.60
C SER A 104 21.97 -22.23 10.12
N VAL A 105 21.11 -21.53 10.90
CA VAL A 105 21.26 -21.39 12.35
C VAL A 105 20.57 -22.52 13.11
N ARG A 106 19.33 -22.83 12.77
CA ARG A 106 18.57 -23.94 13.34
C ARG A 106 17.45 -24.39 12.41
N GLU A 107 17.04 -25.65 12.57
CA GLU A 107 15.83 -26.18 11.97
C GLU A 107 14.67 -26.07 12.97
N VAL A 108 13.47 -25.75 12.46
CA VAL A 108 12.22 -25.79 13.23
C VAL A 108 11.29 -26.76 12.50
N LEU A 109 11.45 -28.05 12.80
CA LEU A 109 10.72 -29.16 12.19
C LEU A 109 10.32 -30.17 13.28
N PRO A 110 9.26 -30.95 13.08
CA PRO A 110 8.90 -32.05 14.01
C PRO A 110 10.07 -32.99 14.29
N ASN A 111 10.15 -33.48 15.54
CA ASN A 111 11.21 -34.34 16.05
C ASN A 111 12.63 -33.71 16.07
N ARG A 112 12.74 -32.40 16.00
CA ARG A 112 14.01 -31.70 16.23
C ARG A 112 14.02 -31.06 17.63
N PRO A 113 15.21 -30.95 18.27
CA PRO A 113 15.30 -30.26 19.54
C PRO A 113 15.06 -28.76 19.36
N TYR A 114 14.27 -28.18 20.26
CA TYR A 114 14.14 -26.74 20.36
C TYR A 114 15.32 -26.16 21.14
N PHE A 115 15.88 -25.06 20.64
CA PHE A 115 16.85 -24.23 21.36
C PHE A 115 16.76 -22.78 20.88
N ILE A 116 17.13 -21.85 21.74
CA ILE A 116 17.24 -20.44 21.43
C ILE A 116 18.59 -20.20 20.76
N PRO A 117 18.65 -19.75 19.49
CA PRO A 117 19.90 -19.56 18.80
C PRO A 117 20.65 -18.35 19.37
N ASN A 118 21.86 -18.57 19.85
CA ASN A 118 22.75 -17.48 20.27
C ASN A 118 23.46 -16.90 19.02
N THR A 119 22.74 -16.07 18.25
CA THR A 119 23.24 -15.50 16.99
C THR A 119 24.00 -14.18 17.17
N VAL A 120 23.85 -13.52 18.33
CA VAL A 120 24.48 -12.24 18.65
C VAL A 120 24.95 -12.34 20.10
N ASN A 121 26.24 -12.09 20.33
CA ASN A 121 26.81 -12.06 21.69
C ASN A 121 26.35 -10.83 22.47
N LYS A 122 25.04 -10.73 22.71
CA LYS A 122 24.44 -9.71 23.55
C LYS A 122 24.32 -10.21 24.97
N LEU A 123 24.58 -9.30 25.91
CA LEU A 123 24.52 -9.60 27.34
C LEU A 123 23.10 -9.39 27.88
N ASN A 124 22.80 -10.06 28.99
CA ASN A 124 21.57 -9.78 29.74
C ASN A 124 21.74 -8.45 30.48
N PRO A 125 20.91 -7.41 30.18
CA PRO A 125 21.07 -6.11 30.82
C PRO A 125 20.65 -6.10 32.30
N LEU A 126 19.81 -7.06 32.72
CA LEU A 126 19.29 -7.16 34.09
C LEU A 126 20.36 -7.56 35.12
N GLU A 127 21.48 -8.11 34.67
CA GLU A 127 22.57 -8.60 35.53
C GLU A 127 23.89 -7.84 35.27
N CYS A 128 23.80 -6.59 34.79
CA CYS A 128 24.96 -5.85 34.33
C CYS A 128 25.61 -5.05 35.45
N SER A 129 26.92 -5.30 35.74
CA SER A 129 27.73 -4.45 36.58
C SER A 129 28.31 -3.26 35.81
N TYR A 130 28.79 -2.24 36.53
CA TYR A 130 29.47 -1.08 35.93
C TYR A 130 30.68 -1.50 35.08
N GLU A 131 31.49 -2.43 35.57
CA GLU A 131 32.69 -2.89 34.89
C GLU A 131 32.30 -3.58 33.56
N THR A 132 31.25 -4.41 33.59
CA THR A 132 30.73 -5.09 32.41
C THR A 132 30.15 -4.07 31.41
N PHE A 133 29.42 -3.07 31.90
CA PHE A 133 28.87 -1.99 31.05
C PHE A 133 30.01 -1.18 30.41
N ALA A 134 30.97 -0.75 31.16
CA ALA A 134 32.12 0.04 30.71
C ALA A 134 32.91 -0.71 29.62
N GLN A 135 33.18 -2.00 29.87
CA GLN A 135 33.93 -2.85 28.93
C GLN A 135 33.18 -3.07 27.61
N ASN A 136 31.84 -3.17 27.61
CA ASN A 136 31.06 -3.51 26.44
C ASN A 136 30.46 -2.29 25.69
N VAL A 137 30.34 -1.13 26.36
CA VAL A 137 29.78 0.09 25.77
C VAL A 137 30.87 1.10 25.46
N PHE A 138 31.68 1.51 26.46
CA PHE A 138 32.64 2.60 26.31
C PHE A 138 33.89 2.20 25.51
N SER A 139 34.15 0.92 25.32
CA SER A 139 35.22 0.46 24.42
C SER A 139 34.90 0.60 22.92
N LYS A 140 33.60 0.82 22.57
CA LYS A 140 33.15 0.83 21.18
C LYS A 140 33.31 2.21 20.53
N PRO A 141 33.97 2.33 19.36
CA PRO A 141 34.10 3.59 18.63
C PRO A 141 32.84 3.89 17.79
N THR A 142 31.67 3.80 18.40
CA THR A 142 30.37 4.03 17.76
C THR A 142 29.55 5.00 18.59
N SER A 143 28.45 5.53 18.04
CA SER A 143 27.53 6.37 18.82
C SER A 143 27.02 5.66 20.06
N LEU A 144 26.81 6.40 21.13
CA LEU A 144 26.46 5.89 22.46
C LEU A 144 25.18 5.04 22.42
N ASN A 145 24.12 5.52 21.77
CA ASN A 145 22.90 4.74 21.61
C ASN A 145 23.16 3.40 20.92
N LYS A 146 23.96 3.39 19.84
CA LYS A 146 24.32 2.17 19.11
C LYS A 146 25.17 1.24 19.96
N ALA A 147 26.12 1.76 20.72
CA ALA A 147 26.93 0.97 21.64
C ALA A 147 26.04 0.25 22.67
N ILE A 148 25.04 0.92 23.25
CA ILE A 148 24.10 0.35 24.23
C ILE A 148 23.24 -0.74 23.59
N PHE A 149 22.43 -0.42 22.56
CA PHE A 149 21.45 -1.41 22.03
C PHE A 149 22.10 -2.59 21.29
N THR A 150 23.35 -2.46 20.85
CA THR A 150 24.10 -3.60 20.27
C THR A 150 24.77 -4.48 21.31
N SER A 151 24.95 -4.00 22.53
CA SER A 151 25.58 -4.76 23.64
C SER A 151 24.59 -5.62 24.40
N TYR A 152 23.34 -5.21 24.50
CA TYR A 152 22.37 -5.82 25.41
C TYR A 152 21.14 -6.34 24.69
N THR A 153 20.65 -7.50 25.15
CA THR A 153 19.39 -8.11 24.69
C THR A 153 18.19 -7.29 25.21
N GLY A 154 17.14 -7.20 24.42
CA GLY A 154 15.88 -6.53 24.79
C GLY A 154 15.90 -5.01 24.73
N ILE A 155 17.05 -4.37 24.57
CA ILE A 155 17.14 -2.92 24.43
C ILE A 155 17.01 -2.54 22.96
N SER A 156 15.99 -1.73 22.64
CA SER A 156 15.78 -1.15 21.32
C SER A 156 16.59 0.14 21.14
N SER A 157 16.72 0.61 19.89
CA SER A 157 17.37 1.89 19.59
C SER A 157 16.70 3.05 20.33
N ILE A 158 15.35 3.05 20.39
CA ILE A 158 14.59 4.14 21.02
C ILE A 158 14.76 4.15 22.56
N VAL A 159 14.84 2.99 23.20
CA VAL A 159 15.13 2.89 24.64
C VAL A 159 16.55 3.36 24.94
N ALA A 160 17.52 3.04 24.06
CA ALA A 160 18.89 3.53 24.22
C ALA A 160 18.97 5.07 24.02
N GLU A 161 18.17 5.64 23.12
CA GLU A 161 18.05 7.10 22.95
C GLU A 161 17.43 7.77 24.17
N GLU A 162 16.38 7.19 24.75
CA GLU A 162 15.76 7.66 25.98
C GLU A 162 16.76 7.68 27.13
N ILE A 163 17.56 6.61 27.31
CA ILE A 163 18.61 6.55 28.33
C ILE A 163 19.64 7.68 28.13
N CYS A 164 20.05 7.93 26.87
CA CYS A 164 20.94 9.05 26.57
C CYS A 164 20.28 10.42 26.86
N TYR A 165 19.02 10.58 26.55
CA TYR A 165 18.25 11.80 26.78
C TYR A 165 18.11 12.10 28.26
N GLN A 166 17.74 11.12 29.10
CA GLN A 166 17.66 11.26 30.55
C GLN A 166 19.02 11.61 31.20
N ALA A 167 20.10 11.09 30.61
CA ALA A 167 21.45 11.45 31.01
C ALA A 167 21.91 12.83 30.51
N SER A 168 21.11 13.53 29.70
CA SER A 168 21.47 14.78 29.02
C SER A 168 22.77 14.67 28.20
N ILE A 169 23.03 13.48 27.63
CA ILE A 169 24.17 13.19 26.76
C ILE A 169 23.62 12.94 25.34
N SER A 170 24.23 13.57 24.32
CA SER A 170 23.82 13.34 22.93
C SER A 170 24.00 11.87 22.55
N SER A 171 22.93 11.25 22.04
CA SER A 171 22.93 9.84 21.60
C SER A 171 23.95 9.54 20.49
N ASN A 172 24.36 10.58 19.73
CA ASN A 172 25.35 10.49 18.66
C ASN A 172 26.81 10.64 19.15
N THR A 173 27.04 10.99 20.42
CA THR A 173 28.39 11.09 20.98
C THR A 173 29.09 9.72 20.87
N PRO A 174 30.34 9.64 20.39
CA PRO A 174 31.07 8.39 20.39
C PRO A 174 31.25 7.86 21.83
N ALA A 175 30.88 6.61 22.08
CA ALA A 175 30.85 6.05 23.42
C ALA A 175 32.25 6.05 24.10
N ASN A 176 33.31 5.93 23.33
CA ASN A 176 34.71 5.96 23.83
C ASN A 176 35.25 7.37 24.10
N CYS A 177 34.47 8.42 23.84
CA CYS A 177 34.90 9.81 24.11
C CYS A 177 34.33 10.38 25.42
N LEU A 178 33.51 9.62 26.13
CA LEU A 178 32.92 10.06 27.42
C LEU A 178 33.97 10.10 28.52
N ASN A 179 33.91 11.16 29.34
CA ASN A 179 34.73 11.24 30.54
C ASN A 179 34.16 10.35 31.68
N GLU A 180 34.93 10.11 32.74
CA GLU A 180 34.55 9.19 33.82
C GLU A 180 33.24 9.57 34.51
N ASN A 181 32.94 10.86 34.67
CA ASN A 181 31.71 11.33 35.30
C ASN A 181 30.50 11.06 34.38
N GLU A 182 30.65 11.30 33.09
CA GLU A 182 29.59 10.99 32.08
C GLU A 182 29.35 9.48 31.97
N GLN A 183 30.42 8.67 32.01
CA GLN A 183 30.34 7.21 32.02
C GLN A 183 29.57 6.68 33.24
N LEU A 184 29.88 7.18 34.43
CA LEU A 184 29.16 6.79 35.65
C LEU A 184 27.71 7.27 35.61
N HIS A 185 27.46 8.48 35.11
CA HIS A 185 26.11 9.04 35.03
C HIS A 185 25.21 8.23 34.11
N ILE A 186 25.66 7.92 32.87
CA ILE A 186 24.89 7.12 31.92
C ILE A 186 24.63 5.70 32.44
N TYR A 187 25.60 5.09 33.13
CA TYR A 187 25.42 3.80 33.76
C TYR A 187 24.34 3.83 34.85
N ASN A 188 24.32 4.86 35.69
CA ASN A 188 23.32 5.01 36.75
C ASN A 188 21.90 5.12 36.12
N ILE A 189 21.72 5.91 35.05
CA ILE A 189 20.44 6.01 34.35
C ILE A 189 20.05 4.65 33.74
N PHE A 190 21.00 3.97 33.09
CA PHE A 190 20.78 2.63 32.57
C PHE A 190 20.37 1.65 33.67
N SER A 191 21.05 1.64 34.80
CA SER A 191 20.75 0.77 35.96
C SER A 191 19.35 1.05 36.51
N ASN A 192 18.96 2.32 36.64
CA ASN A 192 17.64 2.71 37.13
C ASN A 192 16.53 2.17 36.18
N VAL A 193 16.71 2.30 34.87
CA VAL A 193 15.77 1.76 33.91
C VAL A 193 15.69 0.23 34.01
N MET A 194 16.83 -0.46 34.23
CA MET A 194 16.83 -1.91 34.40
C MET A 194 16.20 -2.36 35.70
N ASP A 195 16.36 -1.57 36.76
CA ASP A 195 15.73 -1.83 38.06
C ASP A 195 14.20 -1.61 38.00
N ASP A 196 13.73 -0.62 37.28
CA ASP A 196 12.29 -0.46 37.01
C ASP A 196 11.72 -1.69 36.28
N ILE A 197 12.41 -2.20 35.26
CA ILE A 197 12.01 -3.41 34.54
C ILE A 197 11.99 -4.63 35.47
N LYS A 198 13.02 -4.80 36.35
CA LYS A 198 13.06 -5.90 37.31
C LYS A 198 11.92 -5.86 38.33
N ASN A 199 11.54 -4.64 38.72
CA ASN A 199 10.49 -4.40 39.72
C ASN A 199 9.08 -4.32 39.05
N GLU A 200 8.97 -4.62 37.74
CA GLU A 200 7.72 -4.57 36.98
C GLU A 200 7.06 -3.17 36.98
N ASN A 201 7.84 -2.11 37.13
CA ASN A 201 7.40 -0.72 37.10
C ASN A 201 7.29 -0.27 35.64
N PHE A 202 6.20 -0.65 34.96
CA PHE A 202 5.95 -0.29 33.58
C PHE A 202 5.02 0.93 33.48
N THR A 203 5.32 1.77 32.50
CA THR A 203 4.46 2.89 32.09
C THR A 203 4.25 2.81 30.57
N PRO A 204 3.31 1.96 30.12
CA PRO A 204 3.05 1.81 28.69
C PRO A 204 2.60 3.14 28.09
N ASN A 205 3.25 3.59 27.02
CA ASN A 205 2.94 4.88 26.41
C ASN A 205 3.14 4.83 24.88
N ILE A 206 2.34 5.64 24.16
CA ILE A 206 2.44 5.87 22.73
C ILE A 206 2.85 7.32 22.48
N PHE A 207 3.87 7.50 21.67
CA PHE A 207 4.24 8.80 21.14
C PHE A 207 3.48 9.07 19.83
N TYR A 208 2.85 10.24 19.74
CA TYR A 208 2.11 10.71 18.57
C TYR A 208 2.84 11.85 17.86
N GLU A 209 2.91 11.76 16.53
CA GLU A 209 3.38 12.83 15.67
C GLU A 209 2.23 13.21 14.71
N ASN A 210 1.73 14.45 14.79
CA ASN A 210 0.55 14.90 14.04
C ASN A 210 -0.67 13.97 14.22
N ASP A 211 -0.98 13.60 15.47
CA ASP A 211 -2.05 12.68 15.85
C ASP A 211 -1.96 11.26 15.26
N VAL A 212 -0.82 10.90 14.69
CA VAL A 212 -0.53 9.55 14.20
C VAL A 212 0.41 8.84 15.18
N PRO A 213 0.07 7.62 15.65
CA PRO A 213 0.95 6.86 16.53
C PRO A 213 2.25 6.50 15.82
N LYS A 214 3.36 7.02 16.31
CA LYS A 214 4.69 6.88 15.72
C LYS A 214 5.47 5.71 16.33
N GLU A 215 5.60 5.73 17.64
CA GLU A 215 6.35 4.75 18.43
C GLU A 215 5.61 4.42 19.72
N PHE A 216 5.94 3.30 20.33
CA PHE A 216 5.43 2.91 21.63
C PHE A 216 6.53 2.30 22.51
N SER A 217 6.33 2.35 23.83
CA SER A 217 7.24 1.76 24.79
C SER A 217 6.50 1.23 26.01
N SER A 218 7.10 0.23 26.69
CA SER A 218 6.66 -0.24 28.01
C SER A 218 7.24 0.59 29.16
N ILE A 219 8.31 1.36 28.91
CA ILE A 219 8.90 2.30 29.85
C ILE A 219 8.51 3.72 29.50
N LYS A 220 8.51 4.62 30.46
CA LYS A 220 8.19 6.03 30.25
C LYS A 220 9.19 6.67 29.29
N MET A 221 8.70 7.26 28.21
CA MET A 221 9.49 8.03 27.26
C MET A 221 9.38 9.51 27.57
N THR A 222 10.48 10.12 28.00
CA THR A 222 10.53 11.54 28.42
C THR A 222 11.08 12.46 27.33
N MET A 223 11.68 11.90 26.29
CA MET A 223 12.23 12.66 25.18
C MET A 223 11.16 13.19 24.21
N TYR A 224 9.90 12.81 24.38
CA TYR A 224 8.79 13.25 23.54
C TYR A 224 7.75 14.01 24.35
N ASP A 225 7.30 15.16 23.85
CA ASP A 225 6.32 16.01 24.53
C ASP A 225 4.87 15.50 24.40
N ASN A 226 4.55 14.75 23.33
CA ASN A 226 3.20 14.25 23.04
C ASN A 226 3.12 12.73 23.22
N CYS A 227 3.08 12.29 24.48
CA CYS A 227 2.94 10.89 24.87
C CYS A 227 1.61 10.66 25.60
N GLU A 228 0.88 9.62 25.20
CA GLU A 228 -0.31 9.13 25.90
C GLU A 228 0.04 7.86 26.69
N GLU A 229 -0.28 7.85 27.99
CA GLU A 229 -0.03 6.71 28.88
C GLU A 229 -1.25 5.78 28.90
N PHE A 230 -1.03 4.46 29.02
CA PHE A 230 -2.06 3.42 29.02
C PHE A 230 -1.98 2.57 30.30
N ASP A 231 -3.12 2.07 30.77
CA ASP A 231 -3.17 1.23 31.96
C ASP A 231 -2.53 -0.15 31.74
N SER A 232 -2.46 -0.61 30.50
CA SER A 232 -1.84 -1.88 30.14
C SER A 232 -1.18 -1.87 28.77
N ILE A 233 -0.14 -2.70 28.61
CA ILE A 233 0.50 -2.92 27.31
C ILE A 233 -0.46 -3.56 26.29
N SER A 234 -1.50 -4.29 26.75
CA SER A 234 -2.50 -4.87 25.87
C SER A 234 -3.40 -3.81 25.25
N GLU A 235 -3.83 -2.81 26.02
CA GLU A 235 -4.60 -1.66 25.52
C GLU A 235 -3.76 -0.82 24.57
N LEU A 236 -2.53 -0.52 24.95
CA LEU A 236 -1.56 0.17 24.10
C LEU A 236 -1.39 -0.54 22.75
N LEU A 237 -1.16 -1.85 22.75
CA LEU A 237 -0.96 -2.62 21.52
C LEU A 237 -2.23 -2.66 20.67
N LEU A 238 -3.42 -2.72 21.27
CA LEU A 238 -4.68 -2.64 20.56
C LEU A 238 -4.81 -1.28 19.85
N GLU A 239 -4.55 -0.17 20.55
CA GLU A 239 -4.63 1.17 19.97
C GLU A 239 -3.58 1.39 18.89
N TYR A 240 -2.31 1.13 19.19
CA TYR A 240 -1.20 1.33 18.27
C TYR A 240 -1.32 0.51 16.98
N TYR A 241 -1.80 -0.74 17.08
CA TYR A 241 -1.92 -1.63 15.92
C TYR A 241 -3.32 -1.65 15.29
N ALA A 242 -4.36 -1.07 15.92
CA ALA A 242 -5.71 -1.07 15.36
C ALA A 242 -5.76 -0.51 13.93
N GLN A 243 -5.10 0.60 13.69
CA GLN A 243 -4.98 1.20 12.36
C GLN A 243 -3.97 0.45 11.47
N LYS A 244 -2.80 0.06 12.01
CA LYS A 244 -1.76 -0.66 11.24
C LYS A 244 -2.17 -2.08 10.84
N ASP A 245 -2.90 -2.81 11.69
CA ASP A 245 -3.37 -4.18 11.37
C ASP A 245 -4.35 -4.13 10.20
N MET A 246 -5.29 -3.21 10.23
CA MET A 246 -6.28 -3.02 9.16
C MET A 246 -5.60 -2.67 7.84
N VAL A 247 -4.73 -1.66 7.82
CA VAL A 247 -3.99 -1.23 6.62
C VAL A 247 -3.08 -2.35 6.10
N THR A 248 -2.33 -3.03 6.99
CA THR A 248 -1.42 -4.11 6.60
C THR A 248 -2.19 -5.31 6.04
N ARG A 249 -3.30 -5.68 6.66
CA ARG A 249 -4.16 -6.79 6.23
C ARG A 249 -4.81 -6.49 4.87
N ILE A 250 -5.34 -5.28 4.67
CA ILE A 250 -5.87 -4.83 3.39
C ILE A 250 -4.77 -4.83 2.33
N ARG A 251 -3.58 -4.34 2.65
CA ARG A 251 -2.43 -4.31 1.74
C ARG A 251 -1.98 -5.71 1.33
N GLN A 252 -1.91 -6.66 2.25
CA GLN A 252 -1.59 -8.06 1.96
C GLN A 252 -2.67 -8.73 1.11
N LYS A 253 -3.96 -8.55 1.44
CA LYS A 253 -5.08 -9.09 0.67
C LYS A 253 -5.22 -8.47 -0.70
N SER A 254 -4.82 -7.21 -0.87
CA SER A 254 -4.84 -6.51 -2.16
C SER A 254 -3.60 -6.76 -3.03
N SER A 255 -2.57 -7.46 -2.52
CA SER A 255 -1.28 -7.63 -3.23
C SER A 255 -1.42 -8.25 -4.62
N ASP A 256 -2.29 -9.26 -4.76
CA ASP A 256 -2.55 -9.89 -6.06
C ASP A 256 -3.28 -8.96 -7.02
N LEU A 257 -4.28 -8.19 -6.53
CA LEU A 257 -4.99 -7.22 -7.35
C LEU A 257 -4.05 -6.10 -7.80
N ARG A 258 -3.21 -5.59 -6.91
CA ARG A 258 -2.19 -4.58 -7.23
C ARG A 258 -1.21 -5.08 -8.30
N ARG A 259 -0.75 -6.33 -8.20
CA ARG A 259 0.13 -6.94 -9.21
C ARG A 259 -0.56 -7.05 -10.57
N ILE A 260 -1.83 -7.46 -10.61
CA ILE A 260 -2.62 -7.54 -11.85
C ILE A 260 -2.74 -6.16 -12.49
N VAL A 261 -3.13 -5.14 -11.72
CA VAL A 261 -3.29 -3.76 -12.21
C VAL A 261 -1.96 -3.20 -12.70
N ALA A 262 -0.87 -3.36 -11.95
CA ALA A 262 0.45 -2.89 -12.35
C ALA A 262 0.93 -3.53 -13.66
N THR A 263 0.75 -4.86 -13.81
CA THR A 263 1.10 -5.58 -15.03
C THR A 263 0.24 -5.14 -16.23
N ALA A 264 -1.07 -4.90 -16.00
CA ALA A 264 -1.97 -4.42 -17.03
C ALA A 264 -1.61 -2.99 -17.47
N LEU A 265 -1.30 -2.09 -16.54
CA LEU A 265 -0.82 -0.73 -16.81
C LEU A 265 0.46 -0.74 -17.65
N GLU A 266 1.46 -1.51 -17.25
CA GLU A 266 2.73 -1.63 -17.98
C GLU A 266 2.51 -2.07 -19.43
N ARG A 267 1.65 -3.07 -19.64
CA ARG A 267 1.30 -3.55 -20.99
C ARG A 267 0.55 -2.49 -21.82
N SER A 268 -0.37 -1.76 -21.18
CA SER A 268 -1.15 -0.73 -21.86
C SER A 268 -0.29 0.48 -22.23
N TYR A 269 0.65 0.90 -21.41
CA TYR A 269 1.61 1.96 -21.75
C TYR A 269 2.53 1.53 -22.92
N LYS A 270 3.10 0.33 -22.88
CA LYS A 270 3.91 -0.19 -24.01
C LYS A 270 3.12 -0.27 -25.30
N LYS A 271 1.83 -0.66 -25.22
CA LYS A 271 0.94 -0.69 -26.38
C LYS A 271 0.69 0.71 -26.93
N LEU A 272 0.46 1.70 -26.05
CA LEU A 272 0.26 3.09 -26.43
C LEU A 272 1.49 3.65 -27.16
N ASP A 273 2.69 3.45 -26.61
CA ASP A 273 3.95 3.90 -27.23
C ASP A 273 4.10 3.35 -28.67
N ILE A 274 3.82 2.05 -28.87
CA ILE A 274 3.89 1.44 -30.20
C ILE A 274 2.86 2.07 -31.15
N GLN A 275 1.64 2.29 -30.69
CA GLN A 275 0.57 2.90 -31.48
C GLN A 275 0.89 4.35 -31.87
N GLU A 276 1.49 5.13 -30.96
CA GLU A 276 1.92 6.51 -31.22
C GLU A 276 3.06 6.57 -32.26
N ILE A 277 4.01 5.63 -32.20
CA ILE A 277 5.08 5.51 -33.21
C ILE A 277 4.48 5.17 -34.58
N GLN A 278 3.53 4.21 -34.62
CA GLN A 278 2.84 3.85 -35.87
C GLN A 278 2.05 5.02 -36.45
N LEU A 279 1.36 5.77 -35.60
CA LEU A 279 0.61 6.96 -36.00
C LEU A 279 1.52 8.01 -36.62
N LYS A 280 2.68 8.30 -36.04
CA LYS A 280 3.69 9.21 -36.60
C LYS A 280 4.16 8.81 -37.97
N ASP A 281 4.36 7.52 -38.24
CA ASP A 281 4.74 7.04 -39.56
C ASP A 281 3.67 7.29 -40.64
N THR A 282 2.40 7.46 -40.23
CA THR A 282 1.32 7.78 -41.15
C THR A 282 1.22 9.26 -41.50
N GLU A 283 1.91 10.17 -40.79
CA GLU A 283 1.94 11.62 -41.06
C GLU A 283 2.49 11.91 -42.46
N LYS A 284 3.37 11.05 -42.95
CA LYS A 284 3.94 11.14 -44.32
C LYS A 284 2.95 10.84 -45.43
N ARG A 285 1.68 10.50 -45.11
CA ARG A 285 0.67 10.10 -46.12
C ARG A 285 0.39 11.19 -47.14
N ASP A 286 0.32 12.45 -46.73
CA ASP A 286 0.02 13.57 -47.64
C ASP A 286 1.10 13.75 -48.71
N LYS A 287 2.35 13.41 -48.45
CA LYS A 287 3.43 13.38 -49.43
C LYS A 287 3.07 12.46 -50.61
N TYR A 288 2.52 11.27 -50.35
CA TYR A 288 2.15 10.31 -51.37
C TYR A 288 0.90 10.74 -52.16
N ARG A 289 -0.03 11.46 -51.53
CA ARG A 289 -1.16 12.08 -52.22
C ARG A 289 -0.65 13.13 -53.20
N ILE A 290 0.20 14.04 -52.75
CA ILE A 290 0.79 15.10 -53.57
C ILE A 290 1.58 14.51 -54.73
N TYR A 291 2.37 13.46 -54.53
CA TYR A 291 3.11 12.78 -55.58
C TYR A 291 2.15 12.19 -56.63
N GLY A 292 1.08 11.51 -56.23
CA GLY A 292 0.08 10.98 -57.12
C GLY A 292 -0.63 12.06 -57.95
N GLU A 293 -1.03 13.17 -57.31
CA GLU A 293 -1.66 14.31 -57.94
C GLU A 293 -0.75 15.01 -58.99
N LEU A 294 0.52 15.24 -58.62
CA LEU A 294 1.49 15.87 -59.50
C LEU A 294 1.82 15.00 -60.72
N ILE A 295 1.96 13.67 -60.53
CA ILE A 295 2.13 12.74 -61.66
C ILE A 295 0.90 12.76 -62.57
N ASN A 296 -0.32 12.79 -62.05
CA ASN A 296 -1.53 12.89 -62.85
C ASN A 296 -1.63 14.22 -63.63
N THR A 297 -1.18 15.31 -63.02
CA THR A 297 -1.24 16.66 -63.64
C THR A 297 -0.19 16.85 -64.71
N TYR A 298 1.03 16.38 -64.47
CA TYR A 298 2.18 16.64 -65.35
C TYR A 298 2.71 15.37 -66.03
N GLY A 299 2.03 14.23 -65.90
CA GLY A 299 2.47 12.92 -66.37
C GLY A 299 2.73 12.82 -67.89
N TYR A 300 2.12 13.73 -68.67
CA TYR A 300 2.35 13.83 -70.12
C TYR A 300 3.79 14.29 -70.47
N ASN A 301 4.52 14.86 -69.51
CA ASN A 301 5.93 15.31 -69.66
C ASN A 301 6.92 14.25 -69.16
N ILE A 302 6.49 13.09 -68.69
CA ILE A 302 7.36 12.05 -68.12
C ILE A 302 7.74 11.06 -69.23
N GLU A 303 9.04 10.91 -69.47
CA GLU A 303 9.57 9.93 -70.41
C GLU A 303 9.41 8.49 -69.90
N GLU A 304 9.14 7.57 -70.79
CA GLU A 304 9.02 6.13 -70.49
C GLU A 304 10.34 5.61 -69.89
N GLY A 305 10.30 4.91 -68.72
CA GLY A 305 11.49 4.42 -68.03
C GLY A 305 12.21 5.43 -67.14
N ALA A 306 11.66 6.64 -66.93
CA ALA A 306 12.20 7.64 -66.02
C ALA A 306 12.23 7.12 -64.57
N ARG A 307 13.33 7.40 -63.85
CA ARG A 307 13.51 7.01 -62.43
C ARG A 307 13.05 8.08 -61.45
N SER A 308 12.96 9.32 -61.89
CA SER A 308 12.45 10.44 -61.11
C SER A 308 11.84 11.49 -62.03
N PHE A 309 10.99 12.35 -61.48
CA PHE A 309 10.33 13.44 -62.15
C PHE A 309 10.32 14.66 -61.26
N LYS A 310 10.72 15.85 -61.80
CA LYS A 310 10.67 17.13 -61.12
C LYS A 310 9.38 17.85 -61.49
N ALA A 311 8.62 18.26 -60.47
CA ALA A 311 7.39 19.00 -60.67
C ALA A 311 7.27 20.13 -59.66
N LEU A 312 6.61 21.22 -60.05
CA LEU A 312 6.27 22.28 -59.12
C LEU A 312 5.10 21.83 -58.23
N ASN A 313 5.35 21.80 -56.95
CA ASN A 313 4.30 21.52 -55.98
C ASN A 313 3.43 22.80 -55.80
N TYR A 314 2.24 22.78 -56.37
CA TYR A 314 1.33 23.94 -56.36
C TYR A 314 0.75 24.25 -54.94
N TYR A 315 0.98 23.38 -53.95
CA TYR A 315 0.61 23.65 -52.57
C TYR A 315 1.66 24.50 -51.80
N THR A 316 2.96 24.27 -52.06
CA THR A 316 4.07 24.95 -51.40
C THR A 316 4.81 25.92 -52.31
N ASN A 317 4.53 25.89 -53.60
CA ASN A 317 5.22 26.67 -54.66
C ASN A 317 6.74 26.33 -54.75
N GLU A 318 7.12 25.14 -54.37
CA GLU A 318 8.49 24.64 -54.41
C GLU A 318 8.61 23.50 -55.46
N GLU A 319 9.78 23.37 -56.11
CA GLU A 319 10.07 22.26 -56.99
C GLU A 319 10.42 21.04 -56.15
N ILE A 320 9.74 19.92 -56.39
CA ILE A 320 9.98 18.65 -55.73
C ILE A 320 10.36 17.54 -56.70
N GLU A 321 11.26 16.67 -56.30
CA GLU A 321 11.64 15.49 -57.06
C GLU A 321 10.82 14.27 -56.59
N ILE A 322 10.09 13.66 -57.50
CA ILE A 322 9.21 12.50 -57.27
C ILE A 322 9.90 11.25 -57.79
N PRO A 323 10.23 10.25 -56.95
CA PRO A 323 10.78 8.99 -57.40
C PRO A 323 9.75 8.19 -58.22
N LEU A 324 10.19 7.62 -59.35
CA LEU A 324 9.32 6.80 -60.21
C LEU A 324 9.91 5.38 -60.30
N ASP A 325 9.00 4.42 -60.49
CA ASP A 325 9.33 3.06 -60.84
C ASP A 325 9.44 2.98 -62.40
N PRO A 326 10.66 2.76 -62.93
CA PRO A 326 10.87 2.79 -64.38
C PRO A 326 10.20 1.65 -65.12
N THR A 327 9.69 0.64 -64.43
CA THR A 327 8.95 -0.49 -65.02
C THR A 327 7.45 -0.19 -65.19
N LEU A 328 6.98 0.94 -64.65
CA LEU A 328 5.57 1.34 -64.63
C LEU A 328 5.39 2.62 -65.46
N THR A 329 4.26 2.69 -66.12
CA THR A 329 3.80 3.92 -66.79
C THR A 329 3.59 5.06 -65.78
N PRO A 330 3.57 6.33 -66.18
CA PRO A 330 3.22 7.44 -65.31
C PRO A 330 1.88 7.25 -64.57
N SER A 331 0.86 6.76 -65.25
CA SER A 331 -0.45 6.49 -64.64
C SER A 331 -0.37 5.39 -63.58
N GLU A 332 0.38 4.32 -63.82
CA GLU A 332 0.56 3.23 -62.85
C GLU A 332 1.38 3.69 -61.63
N ASN A 333 2.40 4.53 -61.82
CA ASN A 333 3.14 5.18 -60.74
C ASN A 333 2.21 6.05 -59.86
N SER A 334 1.34 6.85 -60.47
CA SER A 334 0.34 7.63 -59.75
C SER A 334 -0.60 6.73 -58.93
N VAL A 335 -1.14 5.67 -59.54
CA VAL A 335 -1.99 4.68 -58.82
C VAL A 335 -1.22 4.05 -57.65
N LYS A 336 0.07 3.72 -57.82
CA LYS A 336 0.93 3.17 -56.75
C LYS A 336 1.03 4.14 -55.57
N TYR A 337 1.19 5.44 -55.83
CA TYR A 337 1.25 6.46 -54.78
C TYR A 337 -0.10 6.66 -54.09
N PHE A 338 -1.21 6.70 -54.82
CA PHE A 338 -2.56 6.77 -54.25
C PHE A 338 -2.91 5.53 -53.39
N ASN A 339 -2.50 4.34 -53.85
CA ASN A 339 -2.69 3.13 -53.06
C ASN A 339 -1.93 3.20 -51.74
N ARG A 340 -0.69 3.74 -51.76
CA ARG A 340 0.11 3.94 -50.53
C ARG A 340 -0.53 4.98 -49.64
N TYR A 341 -1.01 6.10 -50.16
CA TYR A 341 -1.75 7.12 -49.42
C TYR A 341 -3.01 6.52 -48.76
N ASN A 342 -3.83 5.82 -49.49
CA ASN A 342 -5.05 5.21 -49.00
C ASN A 342 -4.79 4.17 -47.91
N LYS A 343 -3.73 3.37 -48.04
CA LYS A 343 -3.29 2.44 -47.00
C LYS A 343 -2.93 3.18 -45.71
N LEU A 344 -2.08 4.20 -45.79
CA LEU A 344 -1.65 4.99 -44.65
C LEU A 344 -2.82 5.77 -44.03
N LYS A 345 -3.75 6.29 -44.83
CA LYS A 345 -4.96 6.96 -44.32
C LYS A 345 -5.84 6.03 -43.49
N ARG A 346 -6.08 4.79 -43.96
CA ARG A 346 -6.84 3.78 -43.21
C ARG A 346 -6.13 3.38 -41.93
N THR A 347 -4.80 3.24 -41.97
CA THR A 347 -3.98 2.96 -40.78
C THR A 347 -4.06 4.11 -39.75
N PHE A 348 -3.99 5.37 -40.22
CA PHE A 348 -4.14 6.55 -39.35
C PHE A 348 -5.49 6.57 -38.62
N GLU A 349 -6.59 6.35 -39.36
CA GLU A 349 -7.94 6.31 -38.79
C GLU A 349 -8.11 5.18 -37.78
N ALA A 350 -7.55 4.00 -38.07
CA ALA A 350 -7.60 2.84 -37.18
C ALA A 350 -6.74 3.06 -35.92
N ASP A 351 -5.48 3.54 -36.07
CA ASP A 351 -4.55 3.75 -34.95
C ASP A 351 -5.03 4.89 -34.05
N SER A 352 -5.60 5.97 -34.61
CA SER A 352 -6.19 7.05 -33.82
C SER A 352 -7.28 6.52 -32.88
N LYS A 353 -8.17 5.68 -33.36
CA LYS A 353 -9.21 5.04 -32.56
C LYS A 353 -8.63 4.10 -31.51
N LEU A 354 -7.63 3.30 -31.86
CA LEU A 354 -6.97 2.38 -30.92
C LEU A 354 -6.22 3.12 -29.82
N ILE A 355 -5.63 4.29 -30.10
CA ILE A 355 -4.99 5.17 -29.12
C ILE A 355 -6.01 5.71 -28.11
N GLU A 356 -7.19 6.14 -28.60
CA GLU A 356 -8.28 6.59 -27.71
C GLU A 356 -8.75 5.46 -26.78
N GLU A 357 -8.96 4.26 -27.31
CA GLU A 357 -9.36 3.08 -26.53
C GLU A 357 -8.28 2.70 -25.51
N THR A 358 -7.00 2.65 -25.90
CA THR A 358 -5.89 2.32 -25.02
C THR A 358 -5.70 3.37 -23.93
N SER A 359 -5.86 4.66 -24.27
CA SER A 359 -5.79 5.77 -23.30
C SER A 359 -6.94 5.69 -22.27
N ALA A 360 -8.15 5.30 -22.70
CA ALA A 360 -9.28 5.08 -21.81
C ALA A 360 -9.05 3.87 -20.88
N ASP A 361 -8.40 2.81 -21.37
CA ASP A 361 -8.00 1.66 -20.56
C ASP A 361 -6.97 2.04 -19.48
N ILE A 362 -5.96 2.85 -19.84
CA ILE A 362 -4.96 3.34 -18.90
C ILE A 362 -5.60 4.18 -17.79
N LYS A 363 -6.46 5.15 -18.15
CA LYS A 363 -7.17 5.98 -17.18
C LYS A 363 -8.02 5.15 -16.22
N HIS A 364 -8.71 4.15 -16.71
CA HIS A 364 -9.49 3.23 -15.88
C HIS A 364 -8.60 2.41 -14.93
N LEU A 365 -7.49 1.84 -15.43
CA LEU A 365 -6.55 1.09 -14.58
C LEU A 365 -5.89 1.97 -13.51
N GLU A 366 -5.56 3.24 -13.85
CA GLU A 366 -5.04 4.21 -12.88
C GLU A 366 -6.09 4.54 -11.79
N SER A 367 -7.37 4.67 -12.16
CA SER A 367 -8.44 4.89 -11.17
C SER A 367 -8.62 3.69 -10.24
N VAL A 368 -8.54 2.45 -10.77
CA VAL A 368 -8.56 1.24 -9.94
C VAL A 368 -7.32 1.16 -9.02
N ALA A 369 -6.14 1.55 -9.50
CA ALA A 369 -4.94 1.62 -8.67
C ALA A 369 -5.13 2.60 -7.50
N THR A 370 -5.67 3.79 -7.76
CA THR A 370 -6.00 4.77 -6.73
C THR A 370 -7.06 4.24 -5.75
N ALA A 371 -8.09 3.56 -6.24
CA ALA A 371 -9.12 2.94 -5.39
C ALA A 371 -8.54 1.83 -4.48
N LEU A 372 -7.55 1.06 -4.95
CA LEU A 372 -6.81 0.10 -4.11
C LEU A 372 -6.00 0.78 -3.00
N ASP A 373 -5.56 2.03 -3.17
CA ASP A 373 -4.88 2.82 -2.13
C ASP A 373 -5.87 3.44 -1.13
N ILE A 374 -7.10 3.71 -1.56
CA ILE A 374 -8.20 4.24 -0.75
C ILE A 374 -8.89 3.13 0.08
N ALA A 375 -8.86 1.88 -0.39
CA ALA A 375 -9.57 0.76 0.24
C ALA A 375 -9.19 0.59 1.72
N THR A 376 -10.19 0.56 2.60
CA THR A 376 -10.03 0.42 4.06
C THR A 376 -10.65 -0.87 4.61
N ALA A 377 -11.49 -1.56 3.82
CA ALA A 377 -12.17 -2.78 4.23
C ALA A 377 -12.01 -3.91 3.19
N GLU A 378 -12.25 -5.16 3.61
CA GLU A 378 -12.19 -6.31 2.70
C GLU A 378 -13.31 -6.27 1.64
N GLU A 379 -14.45 -5.74 2.02
CA GLU A 379 -15.60 -5.52 1.15
C GLU A 379 -15.25 -4.60 -0.02
N ASP A 380 -14.40 -3.60 0.20
CA ASP A 380 -13.91 -2.70 -0.85
C ASP A 380 -13.08 -3.47 -1.89
N LEU A 381 -12.25 -4.44 -1.44
CA LEU A 381 -11.45 -5.29 -2.33
C LEU A 381 -12.32 -6.26 -3.15
N VAL A 382 -13.44 -6.72 -2.61
CA VAL A 382 -14.39 -7.57 -3.35
C VAL A 382 -14.99 -6.80 -4.52
N GLU A 383 -15.39 -5.56 -4.29
CA GLU A 383 -15.98 -4.69 -5.31
C GLU A 383 -14.96 -4.34 -6.41
N LEU A 384 -13.72 -3.97 -6.02
CA LEU A 384 -12.63 -3.71 -6.97
C LEU A 384 -12.25 -4.96 -7.80
N LYS A 385 -12.34 -6.14 -7.21
CA LYS A 385 -12.13 -7.39 -7.93
C LYS A 385 -13.24 -7.65 -8.97
N GLU A 386 -14.50 -7.39 -8.63
CA GLU A 386 -15.60 -7.51 -9.59
C GLU A 386 -15.45 -6.49 -10.74
N GLU A 387 -15.02 -5.26 -10.44
CA GLU A 387 -14.70 -4.26 -11.48
C GLU A 387 -13.62 -4.74 -12.45
N LEU A 388 -12.53 -5.33 -11.94
CA LEU A 388 -11.48 -5.92 -12.78
C LEU A 388 -11.95 -7.15 -13.58
N ILE A 389 -12.91 -7.91 -13.07
CA ILE A 389 -13.53 -9.03 -13.79
C ILE A 389 -14.44 -8.51 -14.93
N GLU A 390 -15.27 -7.50 -14.67
CA GLU A 390 -16.13 -6.89 -15.69
C GLU A 390 -15.33 -6.19 -16.78
N ALA A 391 -14.20 -5.58 -16.42
CA ALA A 391 -13.26 -5.00 -17.38
C ALA A 391 -12.38 -6.03 -18.12
N GLY A 392 -12.46 -7.33 -17.79
CA GLY A 392 -11.76 -8.41 -18.48
C GLY A 392 -10.31 -8.64 -18.06
N TYR A 393 -9.83 -8.00 -17.00
CA TYR A 393 -8.46 -8.18 -16.49
C TYR A 393 -8.31 -9.44 -15.62
N ILE A 394 -9.42 -9.94 -15.05
CA ILE A 394 -9.47 -11.17 -14.26
C ILE A 394 -10.51 -12.11 -14.85
N HIS A 395 -10.12 -13.36 -15.08
CA HIS A 395 -11.07 -14.39 -15.51
C HIS A 395 -11.92 -14.88 -14.34
N ARG A 396 -13.24 -14.89 -14.51
CA ARG A 396 -14.16 -15.48 -13.54
C ARG A 396 -13.96 -17.00 -13.52
N LYS A 397 -13.44 -17.57 -12.43
CA LYS A 397 -13.41 -19.02 -12.25
C LYS A 397 -14.86 -19.53 -12.18
N ALA A 398 -15.23 -20.39 -13.11
CA ALA A 398 -16.55 -21.00 -13.15
C ALA A 398 -16.78 -21.86 -11.90
N LYS A 399 -17.38 -21.29 -10.86
CA LYS A 399 -18.07 -22.01 -9.80
C LYS A 399 -19.40 -21.31 -9.57
N ASN A 400 -20.48 -22.00 -10.03
CA ASN A 400 -21.88 -21.68 -9.74
C ASN A 400 -22.22 -20.18 -9.60
N GLY A 401 -22.35 -19.52 -10.69
CA GLY A 401 -23.05 -18.31 -11.12
C GLY A 401 -23.68 -17.29 -10.17
N LYS A 402 -23.45 -17.33 -8.88
CA LYS A 402 -23.95 -16.30 -7.95
C LYS A 402 -22.98 -15.12 -7.91
N LYS A 403 -23.46 -13.94 -8.33
CA LYS A 403 -22.76 -12.67 -8.10
C LYS A 403 -22.48 -12.53 -6.59
N THR A 404 -21.26 -12.18 -6.24
CA THR A 404 -20.91 -11.89 -4.84
C THR A 404 -21.73 -10.69 -4.38
N LYS A 405 -22.37 -10.80 -3.20
CA LYS A 405 -23.15 -9.69 -2.66
C LYS A 405 -22.19 -8.56 -2.27
N ILE A 406 -22.29 -7.43 -2.94
CA ILE A 406 -21.53 -6.22 -2.64
C ILE A 406 -22.14 -5.57 -1.41
N THR A 407 -21.35 -5.33 -0.38
CA THR A 407 -21.76 -4.73 0.91
C THR A 407 -20.98 -3.46 1.24
N SER A 408 -19.96 -3.11 0.46
CA SER A 408 -19.22 -1.87 0.62
C SER A 408 -20.13 -0.66 0.42
N LYS A 409 -19.92 0.38 1.25
CA LYS A 409 -20.66 1.64 1.18
C LYS A 409 -19.68 2.80 0.98
N PRO A 410 -20.11 3.90 0.32
CA PRO A 410 -19.34 5.12 0.24
C PRO A 410 -18.98 5.65 1.63
N PHE A 411 -17.90 6.43 1.74
CA PHE A 411 -17.66 7.18 2.97
C PHE A 411 -18.72 8.25 3.14
N HIS A 412 -19.18 8.45 4.39
CA HIS A 412 -20.12 9.48 4.76
C HIS A 412 -19.47 10.43 5.76
N TYR A 413 -19.35 11.69 5.37
CA TYR A 413 -18.81 12.77 6.18
C TYR A 413 -19.90 13.81 6.45
N VAL A 414 -19.70 14.61 7.50
CA VAL A 414 -20.51 15.80 7.75
C VAL A 414 -19.57 17.00 7.81
N SER A 415 -19.93 18.06 7.07
CA SER A 415 -19.18 19.30 7.11
C SER A 415 -19.36 20.02 8.45
N SER A 416 -18.46 20.95 8.76
CA SER A 416 -18.55 21.81 9.95
C SER A 416 -19.87 22.61 10.00
N ASP A 417 -20.53 22.81 8.88
CA ASP A 417 -21.81 23.50 8.75
C ASP A 417 -23.01 22.53 8.74
N GLY A 418 -22.77 21.22 8.95
CA GLY A 418 -23.81 20.20 9.07
C GLY A 418 -24.35 19.66 7.74
N PHE A 419 -23.63 19.78 6.64
CA PHE A 419 -24.00 19.19 5.35
C PHE A 419 -23.42 17.80 5.18
N ASP A 420 -24.24 16.88 4.67
CA ASP A 420 -23.80 15.53 4.34
C ASP A 420 -22.93 15.51 3.08
N MET A 421 -21.77 14.86 3.18
CA MET A 421 -20.80 14.69 2.11
C MET A 421 -20.50 13.21 1.90
N TYR A 422 -20.61 12.72 0.68
CA TYR A 422 -20.40 11.32 0.35
C TYR A 422 -19.23 11.16 -0.62
N VAL A 423 -18.36 10.19 -0.33
CA VAL A 423 -17.15 9.93 -1.13
C VAL A 423 -17.17 8.50 -1.65
N GLY A 424 -17.08 8.33 -2.96
CA GLY A 424 -17.03 7.01 -3.58
C GLY A 424 -15.64 6.36 -3.42
N LYS A 425 -15.62 5.08 -3.09
CA LYS A 425 -14.38 4.31 -2.88
C LYS A 425 -13.82 3.67 -4.15
N ASN A 426 -14.65 3.55 -5.19
CA ASN A 426 -14.32 2.95 -6.48
C ASN A 426 -15.22 3.51 -7.58
N ASN A 427 -14.99 3.09 -8.83
CA ASN A 427 -15.71 3.62 -9.97
C ASN A 427 -17.21 3.27 -9.99
N PHE A 428 -17.61 2.11 -9.46
CA PHE A 428 -19.04 1.77 -9.35
C PHE A 428 -19.76 2.68 -8.36
N GLN A 429 -19.13 2.94 -7.19
CA GLN A 429 -19.69 3.86 -6.20
C GLN A 429 -19.68 5.30 -6.69
N ASN A 430 -18.65 5.72 -7.44
CA ASN A 430 -18.61 7.02 -8.08
C ASN A 430 -19.80 7.22 -9.03
N ASP A 431 -20.13 6.21 -9.84
CA ASP A 431 -21.29 6.23 -10.72
C ASP A 431 -22.61 6.26 -9.93
N GLU A 432 -22.74 5.38 -8.95
CA GLU A 432 -23.95 5.30 -8.09
C GLU A 432 -24.21 6.62 -7.38
N LEU A 433 -23.19 7.21 -6.76
CA LEU A 433 -23.29 8.50 -6.09
C LEU A 433 -23.69 9.62 -7.06
N THR A 434 -23.07 9.66 -8.24
CA THR A 434 -23.27 10.77 -9.18
C THR A 434 -24.58 10.66 -9.92
N PHE A 435 -24.99 9.46 -10.36
CA PHE A 435 -26.12 9.33 -11.30
C PHE A 435 -27.41 8.82 -10.68
N HIS A 436 -27.32 8.11 -9.53
CA HIS A 436 -28.50 7.52 -8.87
C HIS A 436 -28.81 8.16 -7.52
N PHE A 437 -27.77 8.54 -6.75
CA PHE A 437 -27.95 9.09 -5.41
C PHE A 437 -28.10 10.62 -5.38
N ALA A 438 -27.25 11.36 -6.12
CA ALA A 438 -27.22 12.81 -6.08
C ALA A 438 -28.40 13.45 -6.85
N ASN A 439 -28.98 14.52 -6.28
CA ASN A 439 -29.98 15.36 -6.95
C ASN A 439 -29.30 16.40 -7.86
N GLY A 440 -30.01 16.94 -8.83
CA GLY A 440 -29.49 17.90 -9.80
C GLY A 440 -28.86 19.16 -9.21
N ASN A 441 -29.32 19.59 -8.03
CA ASN A 441 -28.82 20.78 -7.32
C ASN A 441 -27.72 20.48 -6.29
N ASP A 442 -27.35 19.19 -6.10
CA ASP A 442 -26.22 18.82 -5.27
C ASP A 442 -24.92 19.17 -5.95
N TRP A 443 -23.86 19.40 -5.19
CA TRP A 443 -22.55 19.72 -5.70
C TRP A 443 -21.69 18.46 -5.85
N TRP A 444 -21.00 18.38 -6.98
CA TRP A 444 -20.07 17.32 -7.32
C TRP A 444 -18.65 17.90 -7.36
N PHE A 445 -17.68 17.18 -6.76
CA PHE A 445 -16.25 17.56 -6.71
C PHE A 445 -15.39 16.39 -7.18
N HIS A 446 -14.28 16.72 -7.85
CA HIS A 446 -13.29 15.74 -8.29
C HIS A 446 -11.93 16.38 -8.54
N ALA A 447 -10.84 15.62 -8.31
CA ALA A 447 -9.49 16.06 -8.60
C ALA A 447 -9.27 16.26 -10.10
N LYS A 448 -8.79 17.44 -10.49
CA LYS A 448 -8.64 17.85 -11.89
C LYS A 448 -7.57 17.03 -12.60
N LYS A 449 -7.93 16.44 -13.74
CA LYS A 449 -7.03 15.70 -14.64
C LYS A 449 -6.28 14.52 -13.99
N MET A 450 -6.70 14.03 -12.86
CA MET A 450 -6.10 12.87 -12.20
C MET A 450 -7.16 11.92 -11.64
N PRO A 451 -6.85 10.63 -11.44
CA PRO A 451 -7.75 9.67 -10.80
C PRO A 451 -8.09 10.08 -9.36
N GLY A 452 -9.36 9.90 -8.98
CA GLY A 452 -9.85 10.21 -7.65
C GLY A 452 -11.30 9.80 -7.44
N SER A 453 -11.80 10.05 -6.24
CA SER A 453 -13.17 9.81 -5.85
C SER A 453 -14.09 10.96 -6.29
N HIS A 454 -15.33 10.61 -6.62
CA HIS A 454 -16.39 11.60 -6.70
C HIS A 454 -16.85 11.95 -5.28
N VAL A 455 -16.91 13.22 -4.97
CA VAL A 455 -17.48 13.73 -3.72
C VAL A 455 -18.79 14.44 -4.01
N ILE A 456 -19.85 14.03 -3.34
CA ILE A 456 -21.18 14.62 -3.47
C ILE A 456 -21.55 15.33 -2.17
N VAL A 457 -21.91 16.60 -2.25
CA VAL A 457 -22.45 17.36 -1.13
C VAL A 457 -23.95 17.52 -1.30
N ARG A 458 -24.73 17.00 -0.34
CA ARG A 458 -26.19 17.08 -0.35
C ARG A 458 -26.64 18.46 0.14
N THR A 459 -27.18 19.25 -0.77
CA THR A 459 -27.63 20.63 -0.44
C THR A 459 -28.97 20.65 0.30
N ASN A 460 -29.84 19.66 0.04
CA ASN A 460 -31.22 19.64 0.55
C ASN A 460 -31.98 20.97 0.32
N GLY A 461 -31.64 21.63 -0.81
CA GLY A 461 -32.27 22.93 -1.19
C GLY A 461 -31.69 24.16 -0.49
N LYS A 462 -30.62 24.01 0.30
CA LYS A 462 -29.93 25.13 0.97
C LYS A 462 -28.70 25.54 0.15
N GLU A 463 -28.31 26.79 0.31
CA GLU A 463 -27.04 27.30 -0.22
C GLU A 463 -25.88 26.80 0.63
N LEU A 464 -24.77 26.40 -0.03
CA LEU A 464 -23.60 25.89 0.68
C LEU A 464 -22.71 27.07 1.11
N PRO A 465 -22.24 27.08 2.38
CA PRO A 465 -21.21 28.01 2.84
C PRO A 465 -19.84 27.70 2.20
N ASP A 466 -18.99 28.74 2.05
CA ASP A 466 -17.64 28.61 1.49
C ASP A 466 -16.80 27.53 2.20
N ARG A 467 -16.92 27.44 3.53
CA ARG A 467 -16.22 26.43 4.33
C ARG A 467 -16.60 25.00 3.93
N THR A 468 -17.88 24.74 3.65
CA THR A 468 -18.32 23.43 3.17
C THR A 468 -17.74 23.11 1.78
N PHE A 469 -17.58 24.11 0.89
CA PHE A 469 -16.89 23.93 -0.39
C PHE A 469 -15.42 23.55 -0.17
N GLU A 470 -14.70 24.23 0.74
CA GLU A 470 -13.30 23.91 1.07
C GLU A 470 -13.14 22.50 1.65
N GLU A 471 -14.04 22.12 2.57
CA GLU A 471 -14.02 20.77 3.18
C GLU A 471 -14.31 19.68 2.15
N ALA A 472 -15.31 19.86 1.29
CA ALA A 472 -15.61 18.93 0.21
C ALA A 472 -14.47 18.79 -0.81
N ALA A 473 -13.84 19.91 -1.15
CA ALA A 473 -12.66 19.92 -2.03
C ALA A 473 -11.46 19.22 -1.36
N SER A 474 -11.26 19.39 -0.05
CA SER A 474 -10.22 18.68 0.70
C SER A 474 -10.46 17.18 0.72
N LEU A 475 -11.71 16.72 0.84
CA LEU A 475 -12.05 15.30 0.68
C LEU A 475 -11.70 14.80 -0.73
N ALA A 476 -12.05 15.54 -1.78
CA ALA A 476 -11.71 15.15 -3.15
C ALA A 476 -10.18 15.12 -3.39
N ALA A 477 -9.42 16.03 -2.77
CA ALA A 477 -7.96 16.04 -2.81
C ALA A 477 -7.36 14.82 -2.10
N TYR A 478 -7.82 14.52 -0.88
CA TYR A 478 -7.35 13.40 -0.07
C TYR A 478 -7.64 12.04 -0.73
N TYR A 479 -8.82 11.89 -1.34
CA TYR A 479 -9.22 10.64 -2.02
C TYR A 479 -8.87 10.66 -3.52
N SER A 480 -7.71 11.20 -3.86
CA SER A 480 -7.17 11.24 -5.22
C SER A 480 -5.73 10.73 -5.28
N LYS A 481 -5.21 10.56 -6.50
CA LYS A 481 -3.78 10.28 -6.76
C LYS A 481 -2.86 11.39 -6.21
N GLY A 482 -3.38 12.60 -5.99
CA GLY A 482 -2.66 13.74 -5.44
C GLY A 482 -2.58 13.79 -3.91
N ARG A 483 -3.01 12.77 -3.19
CA ARG A 483 -3.14 12.73 -1.71
C ARG A 483 -1.84 13.07 -0.96
N ASP A 484 -0.68 12.77 -1.53
CA ASP A 484 0.64 13.03 -0.91
C ASP A 484 1.19 14.43 -1.25
N GLN A 485 0.42 15.27 -1.96
CA GLN A 485 0.76 16.66 -2.27
C GLN A 485 0.14 17.58 -1.21
N ASP A 486 0.78 18.73 -0.96
CA ASP A 486 0.24 19.73 -0.02
C ASP A 486 -1.10 20.32 -0.49
N LYS A 487 -1.24 20.53 -1.81
CA LYS A 487 -2.45 21.07 -2.44
C LYS A 487 -2.72 20.41 -3.78
N VAL A 488 -4.00 20.18 -4.07
CA VAL A 488 -4.50 19.60 -5.32
C VAL A 488 -5.55 20.53 -5.94
N GLU A 489 -5.51 20.69 -7.26
CA GLU A 489 -6.56 21.43 -7.99
C GLU A 489 -7.82 20.54 -8.10
N ILE A 490 -8.95 21.05 -7.61
CA ILE A 490 -10.23 20.36 -7.57
C ILE A 490 -11.23 21.09 -8.46
N ASP A 491 -11.84 20.37 -9.38
CA ASP A 491 -12.97 20.86 -10.16
C ASP A 491 -14.26 20.56 -9.39
N TYR A 492 -15.19 21.53 -9.39
CA TYR A 492 -16.50 21.35 -8.80
C TYR A 492 -17.60 22.00 -9.63
N VAL A 493 -18.76 21.40 -9.62
CA VAL A 493 -19.89 21.78 -10.48
C VAL A 493 -21.19 21.23 -9.92
N LEU A 494 -22.33 21.84 -10.26
CA LEU A 494 -23.63 21.24 -9.94
C LEU A 494 -23.80 19.90 -10.67
N LYS A 495 -24.34 18.91 -9.97
CA LYS A 495 -24.51 17.55 -10.50
C LYS A 495 -25.25 17.51 -11.86
N LYS A 496 -26.22 18.40 -12.09
CA LYS A 496 -26.97 18.47 -13.35
C LYS A 496 -26.09 18.70 -14.58
N GLU A 497 -24.92 19.31 -14.43
CA GLU A 497 -23.95 19.58 -15.50
C GLU A 497 -23.00 18.37 -15.75
N VAL A 498 -22.99 17.38 -14.86
CA VAL A 498 -22.19 16.17 -14.99
C VAL A 498 -22.94 15.13 -15.82
N LYS A 499 -22.34 14.67 -16.93
CA LYS A 499 -22.93 13.70 -17.86
C LYS A 499 -22.05 12.48 -18.02
N LYS A 500 -22.68 11.33 -18.27
CA LYS A 500 -21.97 10.09 -18.62
C LYS A 500 -22.00 9.92 -20.13
N PRO A 501 -20.84 9.85 -20.82
CA PRO A 501 -20.80 9.55 -22.24
C PRO A 501 -21.37 8.14 -22.52
N ALA A 502 -21.95 7.96 -23.71
CA ALA A 502 -22.42 6.65 -24.13
C ALA A 502 -21.26 5.64 -24.14
N ALA A 503 -21.49 4.45 -23.58
CA ALA A 503 -20.51 3.36 -23.46
C ALA A 503 -19.23 3.70 -22.64
N ALA A 504 -19.24 4.77 -21.86
CA ALA A 504 -18.13 5.09 -20.96
C ALA A 504 -18.01 4.05 -19.83
N LYS A 505 -16.77 3.76 -19.44
CA LYS A 505 -16.47 2.92 -18.28
C LYS A 505 -17.03 3.52 -16.98
N PRO A 506 -17.28 2.71 -15.94
CA PRO A 506 -17.69 3.21 -14.63
C PRO A 506 -16.74 4.31 -14.11
N GLY A 507 -17.28 5.31 -13.44
CA GLY A 507 -16.53 6.44 -12.90
C GLY A 507 -16.14 7.51 -13.93
N PHE A 508 -16.37 7.29 -15.23
CA PHE A 508 -16.00 8.25 -16.25
C PHE A 508 -17.14 9.24 -16.51
N VAL A 509 -16.86 10.53 -16.39
CA VAL A 509 -17.82 11.63 -16.55
C VAL A 509 -17.25 12.74 -17.43
N VAL A 510 -18.13 13.55 -18.02
CA VAL A 510 -17.79 14.78 -18.72
C VAL A 510 -18.64 15.93 -18.19
N TYR A 511 -18.01 17.10 -18.08
CA TYR A 511 -18.63 18.36 -17.75
C TYR A 511 -17.95 19.47 -18.55
N TYR A 512 -18.66 20.53 -18.88
CA TYR A 512 -18.17 21.58 -19.81
C TYR A 512 -17.97 22.93 -19.11
N THR A 513 -18.73 23.17 -18.05
CA THR A 513 -18.62 24.39 -17.23
C THR A 513 -18.37 23.97 -15.81
N ASN A 514 -17.22 24.35 -15.27
CA ASN A 514 -16.84 24.01 -13.89
C ASN A 514 -16.12 25.21 -13.25
N TYR A 515 -16.13 25.18 -11.94
CA TYR A 515 -15.24 26.00 -11.12
C TYR A 515 -14.06 25.13 -10.69
N SER A 516 -12.93 25.77 -10.38
CA SER A 516 -11.74 25.08 -9.87
C SER A 516 -11.20 25.80 -8.66
N MET A 517 -10.67 25.07 -7.69
CA MET A 517 -10.03 25.60 -6.50
C MET A 517 -8.84 24.74 -6.09
N MET A 518 -7.86 25.35 -5.40
CA MET A 518 -6.75 24.63 -4.78
C MET A 518 -7.16 24.19 -3.38
N ALA A 519 -7.19 22.88 -3.11
CA ALA A 519 -7.58 22.33 -1.82
C ALA A 519 -6.41 21.61 -1.15
N SER A 520 -6.36 21.68 0.18
CA SER A 520 -5.43 20.91 1.01
C SER A 520 -5.85 19.45 1.06
N THR A 521 -4.89 18.55 1.21
CA THR A 521 -5.15 17.12 1.43
C THR A 521 -5.40 16.76 2.91
N ASN A 522 -5.39 17.74 3.81
CA ASN A 522 -5.66 17.54 5.24
C ASN A 522 -7.17 17.52 5.52
N ILE A 523 -7.66 16.41 6.05
CA ILE A 523 -9.08 16.18 6.38
C ILE A 523 -9.34 15.97 7.87
N ASN A 524 -8.36 16.21 8.75
CA ASN A 524 -8.44 15.90 10.19
C ASN A 524 -9.61 16.60 10.91
N ASN A 525 -10.07 17.74 10.38
CA ASN A 525 -11.16 18.51 10.98
C ASN A 525 -12.56 18.13 10.44
N ILE A 526 -12.65 17.13 9.55
CA ILE A 526 -13.91 16.75 8.90
C ILE A 526 -14.42 15.45 9.53
N GLN A 527 -15.62 15.49 10.09
CA GLN A 527 -16.18 14.35 10.83
C GLN A 527 -16.62 13.21 9.91
N LEU A 528 -15.96 12.05 10.01
CA LEU A 528 -16.41 10.81 9.38
C LEU A 528 -17.55 10.20 10.22
N ILE A 529 -18.67 9.89 9.57
CA ILE A 529 -19.78 9.13 10.15
C ILE A 529 -19.63 7.67 9.75
N LYS A 530 -19.74 6.75 10.70
CA LYS A 530 -19.57 5.31 10.48
C LYS A 530 -20.66 4.71 9.59
#